data_4efaada0a651b926cffa5a64df610c87
#
_entry.id   4efaada0a651b926cffa5a64df610c87
#
_cell.length_a   1.000
_cell.length_b   1.000
_cell.length_c   1.000
_cell.angle_alpha   90.00
_cell.angle_beta   90.00
_cell.angle_gamma   90.00
#
_symmetry.space_group_name_H-M   'P 1'
#
loop_
_entity.id
_entity.type
_entity.pdbx_description
1 polymer ?
#
loop_
_entity_poly.entity_id
_entity_poly.type
_entity_poly.pdbx_seq_one_letter_code
_entity_poly.pdbx_strand_id
1 'polypeptide(L)'
;AGACLKHYCCNGNEKYRFVGDSIVSKRALSEIYLRNFEYAVRVGHPYAVMTAYNQVNHVFCSENAYLLKDKLRDEFGFQGLVMTDWGGTHDKVEALQNGLNLEMPGCTVHNVRIVKEAVEQGNLKEEELNEAILPMLEVAKWTEKKEKVGERNRFHRCHARDPGIAFL
;
A
#
# COMPACT_ATOMS: atom_id res chain seq x y z
N ALA A 1 -14.88 -7.94 -5.13
CA ALA A 1 -14.03 -7.34 -4.12
C ALA A 1 -12.58 -7.40 -4.61
N GLY A 2 -11.74 -6.43 -4.23
CA GLY A 2 -10.31 -6.42 -4.49
C GLY A 2 -9.53 -6.86 -3.25
N ALA A 3 -8.46 -7.64 -3.44
CA ALA A 3 -7.57 -8.03 -2.36
C ALA A 3 -6.56 -6.91 -2.05
N CYS A 4 -6.23 -6.73 -0.76
CA CYS A 4 -5.15 -5.88 -0.29
C CYS A 4 -4.13 -6.74 0.45
N LEU A 5 -2.90 -6.79 -0.05
CA LEU A 5 -1.79 -7.48 0.62
C LEU A 5 -1.24 -6.63 1.76
N LYS A 6 -0.96 -7.25 2.93
CA LYS A 6 -0.44 -6.52 4.09
C LYS A 6 0.33 -7.42 5.07
N HIS A 7 1.20 -6.83 5.89
CA HIS A 7 1.67 -5.45 5.80
C HIS A 7 3.07 -5.44 5.17
N TYR A 8 3.27 -4.63 4.16
CA TYR A 8 4.48 -4.58 3.34
C TYR A 8 5.49 -3.59 3.93
N CYS A 9 6.63 -3.99 4.54
CA CYS A 9 7.09 -5.35 4.83
C CYS A 9 7.86 -5.39 6.17
N CYS A 10 8.36 -6.57 6.53
CA CYS A 10 9.24 -6.78 7.69
C CYS A 10 8.64 -6.47 9.07
N ASN A 11 7.32 -6.40 9.21
CA ASN A 11 6.64 -6.24 10.51
C ASN A 11 6.47 -7.60 11.22
N GLY A 12 7.58 -8.27 11.54
CA GLY A 12 7.56 -9.52 12.31
C GLY A 12 7.54 -9.31 13.82
N ASN A 13 7.75 -8.09 14.31
CA ASN A 13 7.77 -7.74 15.72
C ASN A 13 6.82 -6.60 16.02
N GLU A 14 5.68 -6.91 16.62
CA GLU A 14 4.64 -5.93 16.98
C GLU A 14 5.05 -4.98 18.13
N LYS A 15 6.05 -5.37 18.92
CA LYS A 15 6.58 -4.49 19.97
C LYS A 15 7.29 -3.30 19.33
N TYR A 16 6.80 -2.09 19.66
CA TYR A 16 7.32 -0.84 19.08
C TYR A 16 7.13 -0.69 17.56
N ARG A 17 6.13 -1.33 16.97
CA ARG A 17 5.88 -1.35 15.51
C ARG A 17 5.86 0.02 14.83
N PHE A 18 5.47 1.07 15.55
CA PHE A 18 5.40 2.45 15.03
C PHE A 18 6.77 3.14 14.88
N VAL A 19 7.80 2.63 15.56
CA VAL A 19 9.14 3.24 15.59
C VAL A 19 10.26 2.22 15.39
N GLY A 20 9.91 0.94 15.30
CA GLY A 20 10.88 -0.14 15.15
C GLY A 20 11.57 -0.11 13.80
N ASP A 21 12.86 -0.43 13.79
CA ASP A 21 13.65 -0.53 12.56
C ASP A 21 14.11 -1.97 12.36
N SER A 22 13.73 -2.55 11.24
CA SER A 22 14.13 -3.89 10.82
C SER A 22 15.40 -3.81 10.00
N ILE A 23 16.55 -4.01 10.63
CA ILE A 23 17.85 -4.05 9.95
C ILE A 23 18.02 -5.39 9.27
N VAL A 24 17.95 -5.39 7.95
CA VAL A 24 17.93 -6.61 7.13
C VAL A 24 18.91 -6.52 5.97
N SER A 25 19.72 -7.57 5.76
CA SER A 25 20.57 -7.63 4.57
C SER A 25 19.72 -7.69 3.29
N LYS A 26 20.27 -7.19 2.17
CA LYS A 26 19.57 -7.24 0.88
C LYS A 26 19.16 -8.66 0.49
N ARG A 27 20.00 -9.64 0.77
CA ARG A 27 19.70 -11.05 0.51
C ARG A 27 18.52 -11.55 1.33
N ALA A 28 18.55 -11.37 2.65
CA ALA A 28 17.46 -11.81 3.53
C ALA A 28 16.14 -11.07 3.20
N LEU A 29 16.23 -9.76 2.88
CA LEU A 29 15.07 -8.99 2.46
C LEU A 29 14.42 -9.58 1.21
N SER A 30 15.18 -9.91 0.18
CA SER A 30 14.66 -10.46 -1.08
C SER A 30 14.22 -11.92 -0.97
N GLU A 31 14.99 -12.78 -0.28
CA GLU A 31 14.73 -14.22 -0.26
C GLU A 31 13.67 -14.64 0.77
N ILE A 32 13.48 -13.83 1.84
CA ILE A 32 12.59 -14.18 2.95
C ILE A 32 11.40 -13.21 3.04
N TYR A 33 11.68 -11.90 3.25
CA TYR A 33 10.64 -10.94 3.61
C TYR A 33 9.83 -10.42 2.43
N LEU A 34 10.41 -10.35 1.24
CA LEU A 34 9.74 -9.87 0.03
C LEU A 34 9.21 -11.00 -0.86
N ARG A 35 9.73 -12.22 -0.71
CA ARG A 35 9.39 -13.33 -1.60
C ARG A 35 7.91 -13.69 -1.62
N ASN A 36 7.25 -13.67 -0.48
CA ASN A 36 5.81 -13.90 -0.36
C ASN A 36 4.99 -12.80 -1.06
N PHE A 37 5.41 -11.54 -0.95
CA PHE A 37 4.77 -10.42 -1.64
C PHE A 37 4.98 -10.48 -3.14
N GLU A 38 6.20 -10.78 -3.59
CA GLU A 38 6.49 -10.99 -5.00
C GLU A 38 5.57 -12.06 -5.61
N TYR A 39 5.50 -13.23 -4.98
CA TYR A 39 4.64 -14.32 -5.44
C TYR A 39 3.17 -13.89 -5.48
N ALA A 40 2.69 -13.26 -4.41
CA ALA A 40 1.30 -12.82 -4.33
C ALA A 40 0.96 -11.74 -5.37
N VAL A 41 1.90 -10.84 -5.69
CA VAL A 41 1.71 -9.81 -6.73
C VAL A 41 1.67 -10.47 -8.12
N ARG A 42 2.65 -11.32 -8.44
CA ARG A 42 2.79 -11.92 -9.78
C ARG A 42 1.68 -12.92 -10.11
N VAL A 43 1.18 -13.65 -9.11
CA VAL A 43 0.19 -14.72 -9.31
C VAL A 43 -1.21 -14.28 -8.92
N GLY A 44 -1.33 -13.52 -7.82
CA GLY A 44 -2.62 -13.13 -7.25
C GLY A 44 -3.20 -11.84 -7.81
N HIS A 45 -2.39 -10.99 -8.43
CA HIS A 45 -2.79 -9.69 -9.00
C HIS A 45 -3.66 -8.88 -8.04
N PRO A 46 -3.20 -8.55 -6.82
CA PRO A 46 -3.97 -7.81 -5.84
C PRO A 46 -4.24 -6.39 -6.32
N TYR A 47 -5.35 -5.80 -5.84
CA TYR A 47 -5.71 -4.41 -6.17
C TYR A 47 -4.94 -3.40 -5.34
N ALA A 48 -4.52 -3.78 -4.14
CA ALA A 48 -3.82 -2.87 -3.23
C ALA A 48 -2.72 -3.60 -2.45
N VAL A 49 -1.76 -2.80 -1.99
CA VAL A 49 -0.74 -3.19 -1.01
C VAL A 49 -0.77 -2.16 0.12
N MET A 50 -0.78 -2.63 1.36
CA MET A 50 -0.71 -1.76 2.55
C MET A 50 0.68 -1.84 3.14
N THR A 51 1.33 -0.68 3.33
CA THR A 51 2.65 -0.60 3.94
C THR A 51 2.60 -0.91 5.43
N ALA A 52 3.69 -1.47 5.95
CA ALA A 52 3.86 -1.66 7.39
C ALA A 52 4.27 -0.36 8.09
N TYR A 53 4.09 -0.31 9.41
CA TYR A 53 4.45 0.87 10.23
C TYR A 53 5.95 1.08 10.41
N ASN A 54 6.70 -0.03 10.44
CA ASN A 54 8.12 -0.06 10.82
C ASN A 54 9.01 0.54 9.74
N GLN A 55 10.22 0.85 10.16
CA GLN A 55 11.31 1.12 9.23
C GLN A 55 11.93 -0.19 8.74
N VAL A 56 12.53 -0.11 7.56
CA VAL A 56 13.44 -1.12 7.00
C VAL A 56 14.72 -0.43 6.60
N ASN A 57 15.81 -0.79 7.27
CA ASN A 57 17.11 -0.18 7.06
C ASN A 57 17.04 1.35 7.14
N HIS A 58 16.46 1.88 8.23
CA HIS A 58 16.37 3.29 8.61
C HIS A 58 15.35 4.14 7.84
N VAL A 59 14.54 3.54 6.95
CA VAL A 59 13.50 4.27 6.21
C VAL A 59 12.14 3.63 6.47
N PHE A 60 11.13 4.43 6.81
CA PHE A 60 9.77 3.94 7.00
C PHE A 60 9.22 3.29 5.74
N CYS A 61 8.48 2.21 5.86
CA CYS A 61 7.98 1.45 4.71
C CYS A 61 7.14 2.30 3.75
N SER A 62 6.39 3.28 4.27
CA SER A 62 5.58 4.21 3.47
C SER A 62 6.39 5.23 2.65
N GLU A 63 7.65 5.44 2.98
CA GLU A 63 8.53 6.45 2.41
C GLU A 63 9.74 5.82 1.68
N ASN A 64 9.81 4.49 1.67
CA ASN A 64 10.98 3.75 1.20
C ASN A 64 10.92 3.52 -0.33
N ALA A 65 11.65 4.36 -1.09
CA ALA A 65 11.72 4.25 -2.55
C ALA A 65 12.17 2.86 -3.02
N TYR A 66 13.17 2.26 -2.34
CA TYR A 66 13.64 0.93 -2.69
C TYR A 66 12.54 -0.14 -2.57
N LEU A 67 11.70 -0.05 -1.53
CA LEU A 67 10.58 -0.98 -1.36
C LEU A 67 9.46 -0.71 -2.37
N LEU A 68 9.05 0.57 -2.50
CA LEU A 68 7.84 0.93 -3.24
C LEU A 68 8.08 1.04 -4.74
N LYS A 69 9.20 1.63 -5.18
CA LYS A 69 9.54 1.78 -6.59
C LYS A 69 10.33 0.57 -7.09
N ASP A 70 11.56 0.38 -6.62
CA ASP A 70 12.47 -0.60 -7.21
C ASP A 70 11.93 -2.02 -7.07
N LYS A 71 11.42 -2.41 -5.89
CA LYS A 71 10.92 -3.77 -5.65
C LYS A 71 9.47 -3.95 -6.08
N LEU A 72 8.56 -3.15 -5.55
CA LEU A 72 7.13 -3.38 -5.75
C LEU A 72 6.68 -3.05 -7.17
N ARG A 73 7.07 -1.87 -7.68
CA ARG A 73 6.67 -1.42 -9.01
C ARG A 73 7.50 -2.07 -10.11
N ASP A 74 8.82 -1.90 -10.06
CA ASP A 74 9.71 -2.26 -11.17
C ASP A 74 9.97 -3.76 -11.20
N GLU A 75 10.37 -4.38 -10.08
CA GLU A 75 10.74 -5.78 -10.07
C GLU A 75 9.52 -6.73 -10.02
N PHE A 76 8.51 -6.45 -9.17
CA PHE A 76 7.34 -7.33 -9.06
C PHE A 76 6.25 -7.01 -10.08
N GLY A 77 6.27 -5.81 -10.68
CA GLY A 77 5.32 -5.37 -11.69
C GLY A 77 3.95 -4.95 -11.12
N PHE A 78 3.90 -4.53 -9.85
CA PHE A 78 2.65 -4.11 -9.21
C PHE A 78 2.14 -2.78 -9.78
N GLN A 79 0.91 -2.75 -10.27
CA GLN A 79 0.28 -1.56 -10.86
C GLN A 79 -0.87 -0.99 -10.00
N GLY A 80 -1.19 -1.65 -8.88
CA GLY A 80 -2.33 -1.29 -8.05
C GLY A 80 -2.04 -0.16 -7.05
N LEU A 81 -2.98 0.04 -6.13
CA LEU A 81 -2.93 1.07 -5.10
C LEU A 81 -1.96 0.70 -3.97
N VAL A 82 -1.06 1.61 -3.62
CA VAL A 82 -0.26 1.52 -2.39
C VAL A 82 -0.86 2.45 -1.34
N MET A 83 -1.22 1.88 -0.19
CA MET A 83 -1.79 2.64 0.93
C MET A 83 -0.98 2.41 2.21
N THR A 84 -1.10 3.33 3.17
CA THR A 84 -0.52 3.14 4.49
C THR A 84 -1.44 2.32 5.39
N ASP A 85 -0.89 1.68 6.42
CA ASP A 85 -1.63 1.36 7.61
C ASP A 85 -2.00 2.65 8.37
N TRP A 86 -2.87 2.57 9.37
CA TRP A 86 -3.52 3.72 10.01
C TRP A 86 -2.52 4.63 10.74
N GLY A 87 -2.26 5.80 10.17
CA GLY A 87 -1.27 6.76 10.69
C GLY A 87 0.18 6.39 10.38
N GLY A 88 0.42 5.57 9.35
CA GLY A 88 1.75 5.09 8.97
C GLY A 88 2.57 6.02 8.07
N THR A 89 2.18 7.29 7.92
CA THR A 89 2.94 8.29 7.16
C THR A 89 3.64 9.26 8.11
N HIS A 90 4.95 9.48 7.91
CA HIS A 90 5.75 10.41 8.70
C HIS A 90 6.11 11.65 7.88
N ASP A 91 6.64 11.48 6.68
CA ASP A 91 6.83 12.56 5.70
C ASP A 91 5.93 12.35 4.48
N LYS A 92 4.94 13.23 4.29
CA LYS A 92 3.94 13.12 3.23
C LYS A 92 4.49 13.40 1.84
N VAL A 93 5.44 14.32 1.76
CA VAL A 93 6.05 14.71 0.49
C VAL A 93 6.95 13.59 0.02
N GLU A 94 7.82 13.10 0.89
CA GLU A 94 8.70 11.97 0.60
C GLU A 94 7.91 10.71 0.26
N ALA A 95 6.84 10.41 0.99
CA ALA A 95 5.98 9.28 0.72
C ALA A 95 5.35 9.31 -0.68
N LEU A 96 4.80 10.47 -1.08
CA LEU A 96 4.23 10.66 -2.43
C LEU A 96 5.29 10.52 -3.51
N GLN A 97 6.46 11.16 -3.32
CA GLN A 97 7.59 11.05 -4.25
C GLN A 97 8.08 9.62 -4.39
N ASN A 98 8.01 8.82 -3.33
CA ASN A 98 8.50 7.45 -3.29
C ASN A 98 7.44 6.38 -3.64
N GLY A 99 6.23 6.78 -4.07
CA GLY A 99 5.26 5.87 -4.67
C GLY A 99 4.09 5.46 -3.78
N LEU A 100 3.89 6.12 -2.62
CA LEU A 100 2.66 6.03 -1.86
C LEU A 100 1.53 6.73 -2.63
N ASN A 101 0.33 6.14 -2.62
CA ASN A 101 -0.84 6.69 -3.29
C ASN A 101 -1.90 7.19 -2.30
N LEU A 102 -2.10 6.49 -1.19
CA LEU A 102 -3.18 6.77 -0.26
C LEU A 102 -2.70 6.72 1.20
N GLU A 103 -2.81 7.85 1.88
CA GLU A 103 -2.62 7.92 3.33
C GLU A 103 -3.92 7.53 4.06
N MET A 104 -3.80 6.66 5.05
CA MET A 104 -4.90 6.28 5.95
C MET A 104 -4.59 6.70 7.39
N PRO A 105 -5.56 7.27 8.14
CA PRO A 105 -6.99 7.49 7.85
C PRO A 105 -7.21 8.79 7.11
N GLY A 106 -7.02 9.03 5.96
CA GLY A 106 -7.38 10.20 5.17
C GLY A 106 -6.90 11.56 5.70
N CYS A 107 -6.97 12.55 4.87
CA CYS A 107 -6.38 13.84 5.12
C CYS A 107 -7.22 14.74 6.05
N THR A 108 -6.51 15.42 6.92
CA THR A 108 -7.01 16.62 7.56
C THR A 108 -6.71 17.84 6.66
N VAL A 109 -7.34 18.99 6.95
CA VAL A 109 -7.01 20.25 6.29
C VAL A 109 -5.50 20.56 6.37
N HIS A 110 -4.86 20.16 7.46
CA HIS A 110 -3.42 20.32 7.66
C HIS A 110 -2.60 19.52 6.62
N ASN A 111 -2.97 18.27 6.36
CA ASN A 111 -2.27 17.41 5.39
C ASN A 111 -2.39 17.95 3.97
N VAL A 112 -3.58 18.43 3.58
CA VAL A 112 -3.80 19.09 2.29
C VAL A 112 -2.90 20.31 2.14
N ARG A 113 -2.78 21.11 3.20
CA ARG A 113 -1.92 22.30 3.18
C ARG A 113 -0.45 21.94 2.96
N ILE A 114 0.08 20.91 3.63
CA ILE A 114 1.48 20.47 3.47
C ILE A 114 1.76 20.12 2.01
N VAL A 115 0.89 19.30 1.39
CA VAL A 115 1.07 18.89 -0.02
C VAL A 115 0.98 20.10 -0.96
N LYS A 116 -0.01 20.99 -0.74
CA LYS A 116 -0.17 22.20 -1.54
C LYS A 116 1.05 23.12 -1.45
N GLU A 117 1.53 23.39 -0.24
CA GLU A 117 2.72 24.21 0.00
C GLU A 117 3.97 23.59 -0.65
N ALA A 118 4.11 22.25 -0.61
CA ALA A 118 5.22 21.56 -1.25
C ALA A 118 5.21 21.72 -2.78
N VAL A 119 4.04 21.67 -3.41
CA VAL A 119 3.90 21.94 -4.85
C VAL A 119 4.20 23.40 -5.17
N GLU A 120 3.64 24.35 -4.42
CA GLU A 120 3.87 25.79 -4.61
C GLU A 120 5.34 26.19 -4.45
N GLN A 121 6.07 25.51 -3.57
CA GLN A 121 7.52 25.72 -3.34
C GLN A 121 8.42 24.93 -4.31
N GLY A 122 7.87 24.04 -5.14
CA GLY A 122 8.60 23.19 -6.04
C GLY A 122 9.31 22.00 -5.37
N ASN A 123 8.98 21.70 -4.11
CA ASN A 123 9.50 20.54 -3.36
C ASN A 123 8.80 19.23 -3.79
N LEU A 124 7.61 19.32 -4.33
CA LEU A 124 6.86 18.22 -4.96
C LEU A 124 6.45 18.66 -6.36
N LYS A 125 6.80 17.92 -7.38
CA LYS A 125 6.39 18.23 -8.75
C LYS A 125 4.94 17.83 -8.97
N GLU A 126 4.23 18.59 -9.82
CA GLU A 126 2.85 18.28 -10.16
C GLU A 126 2.74 16.91 -10.85
N GLU A 127 3.73 16.53 -11.65
CA GLU A 127 3.80 15.22 -12.30
C GLU A 127 3.87 14.09 -11.27
N GLU A 128 4.69 14.23 -10.22
CA GLU A 128 4.81 13.23 -9.14
C GLU A 128 3.49 13.07 -8.37
N LEU A 129 2.79 14.17 -8.12
CA LEU A 129 1.47 14.15 -7.50
C LEU A 129 0.43 13.47 -8.41
N ASN A 130 0.45 13.75 -9.70
CA ASN A 130 -0.44 13.13 -10.68
C ASN A 130 -0.20 11.62 -10.78
N GLU A 131 1.06 11.18 -10.81
CA GLU A 131 1.42 9.75 -10.78
C GLU A 131 0.90 9.07 -9.51
N ALA A 132 0.99 9.72 -8.36
CA ALA A 132 0.48 9.17 -7.09
C ALA A 132 -1.05 9.00 -7.08
N ILE A 133 -1.79 9.86 -7.79
CA ILE A 133 -3.26 9.85 -7.82
C ILE A 133 -3.82 8.81 -8.80
N LEU A 134 -3.12 8.50 -9.89
CA LEU A 134 -3.62 7.62 -10.95
C LEU A 134 -4.13 6.27 -10.46
N PRO A 135 -3.44 5.50 -9.60
CA PRO A 135 -3.94 4.22 -9.10
C PRO A 135 -5.23 4.34 -8.29
N MET A 136 -5.43 5.46 -7.59
CA MET A 136 -6.67 5.74 -6.85
C MET A 136 -7.85 5.91 -7.80
N LEU A 137 -7.66 6.66 -8.90
CA LEU A 137 -8.69 6.88 -9.92
C LEU A 137 -9.07 5.57 -10.63
N GLU A 138 -8.10 4.71 -10.88
CA GLU A 138 -8.35 3.40 -11.48
C GLU A 138 -9.19 2.48 -10.57
N VAL A 139 -8.88 2.45 -9.27
CA VAL A 139 -9.67 1.72 -8.29
C VAL A 139 -11.09 2.30 -8.20
N ALA A 140 -11.24 3.62 -8.21
CA ALA A 140 -12.55 4.27 -8.22
C ALA A 140 -13.38 3.87 -9.45
N LYS A 141 -12.81 3.96 -10.65
CA LYS A 141 -13.47 3.52 -11.91
C LYS A 141 -13.84 2.04 -11.88
N TRP A 142 -12.98 1.20 -11.30
CA TRP A 142 -13.26 -0.22 -11.18
C TRP A 142 -14.43 -0.50 -10.23
N THR A 143 -14.58 0.24 -9.14
CA THR A 143 -15.69 0.10 -8.18
C THR A 143 -17.01 0.57 -8.78
N GLU A 144 -17.05 1.67 -9.52
CA GLU A 144 -18.25 2.17 -10.20
C GLU A 144 -18.85 1.15 -11.19
N LYS A 145 -18.02 0.44 -11.94
CA LYS A 145 -18.46 -0.57 -12.89
C LYS A 145 -19.19 -1.75 -12.22
N LYS A 146 -18.95 -1.99 -10.95
CA LYS A 146 -19.55 -3.11 -10.19
C LYS A 146 -20.81 -2.76 -9.43
N GLU A 147 -21.14 -1.50 -9.23
CA GLU A 147 -22.39 -1.10 -8.57
C GLU A 147 -23.65 -1.33 -9.41
N LYS A 148 -23.52 -1.56 -10.71
CA LYS A 148 -24.66 -1.64 -11.65
C LYS A 148 -25.41 -2.97 -11.69
N VAL A 149 -25.06 -3.99 -10.93
CA VAL A 149 -25.82 -5.26 -10.93
C VAL A 149 -25.87 -5.84 -9.54
N GLY A 150 -27.08 -6.13 -9.04
CA GLY A 150 -27.46 -6.76 -7.78
C GLY A 150 -26.63 -7.90 -7.20
N GLU A 151 -25.32 -7.78 -7.19
CA GLU A 151 -24.35 -8.75 -6.65
C GLU A 151 -24.20 -8.68 -5.13
N ARG A 152 -24.76 -7.65 -4.45
CA ARG A 152 -24.74 -7.58 -2.97
C ARG A 152 -25.34 -8.83 -2.30
N ASN A 153 -26.20 -9.55 -2.98
CA ASN A 153 -26.85 -10.73 -2.42
C ASN A 153 -26.10 -12.06 -2.64
N ARG A 154 -25.07 -12.10 -3.49
CA ARG A 154 -24.32 -13.35 -3.73
C ARG A 154 -23.31 -13.66 -2.63
N PHE A 155 -22.67 -12.64 -2.07
CA PHE A 155 -21.67 -12.86 -1.03
C PHE A 155 -22.25 -13.40 0.29
N HIS A 156 -23.45 -12.94 0.67
CA HIS A 156 -24.15 -13.47 1.85
C HIS A 156 -24.65 -14.90 1.66
N ARG A 157 -24.90 -15.36 0.43
CA ARG A 157 -25.34 -16.73 0.16
C ARG A 157 -24.21 -17.76 0.15
N CYS A 158 -22.97 -17.36 -0.16
CA CYS A 158 -21.85 -18.30 -0.14
C CYS A 158 -21.43 -18.68 1.29
N HIS A 159 -21.48 -17.73 2.24
CA HIS A 159 -21.14 -18.04 3.64
C HIS A 159 -22.22 -18.84 4.39
N ALA A 160 -23.46 -18.85 3.92
CA ALA A 160 -24.55 -19.58 4.56
C ALA A 160 -24.67 -21.06 4.13
N ARG A 161 -23.89 -21.53 3.17
CA ARG A 161 -24.04 -22.89 2.59
C ARG A 161 -22.86 -23.83 2.75
N ASP A 162 -21.76 -23.38 3.33
CA ASP A 162 -20.61 -24.28 3.53
C ASP A 162 -20.09 -24.20 4.99
N PRO A 163 -20.63 -25.06 5.89
CA PRO A 163 -20.18 -25.13 7.27
C PRO A 163 -18.81 -25.82 7.43
N GLY A 164 -18.12 -26.17 6.34
CA GLY A 164 -16.91 -27.00 6.33
C GLY A 164 -15.58 -26.28 6.19
N ILE A 165 -15.54 -24.95 6.04
CA ILE A 165 -14.27 -24.22 6.00
C ILE A 165 -13.96 -23.71 7.40
N ALA A 166 -13.32 -24.57 8.20
CA ALA A 166 -12.65 -24.16 9.42
C ALA A 166 -11.37 -23.39 9.02
N PHE A 167 -11.20 -22.21 9.60
CA PHE A 167 -9.95 -21.46 9.52
C PHE A 167 -8.81 -22.27 10.16
N LEU A 168 -7.79 -22.56 9.41
CA LEU A 168 -6.45 -22.86 9.91
C LEU A 168 -5.64 -21.57 9.91
#